data_0f20b289099268db88ef3b33678d8fea
#
_entry.id   0f20b289099268db88ef3b33678d8fea
#
_cell.length_a   1.000
_cell.length_b   1.000
_cell.length_c   1.000
_cell.angle_alpha   90.00
_cell.angle_beta   90.00
_cell.angle_gamma   90.00
#
_symmetry.space_group_name_H-M   'P 1'
#
loop_
_entity.id
_entity.type
_entity.pdbx_description
1 polymer ?
#
loop_
_entity_poly.entity_id
_entity_poly.type
_entity_poly.pdbx_seq_one_letter_code
_entity_poly.pdbx_strand_id
1 'polypeptide(L)'
;MNLIGENITYKPDDQFHLNDVSFNFKKGNLYTILGRTLSGKTTFLKTIAGLLNPDSGNLSFEDNDFIKIPVWERNVAMVYQQFINYPHLNVYENIIFPLKQRKISEDQIKKDVEEALKTVGLVGFENRKIQELSGGQQQRVALARSLAKKAKILLLDEPLVNLDYKLREQLREEFKRIFTQGLSEDTILIYST
;
A
#
# COMPACT_ATOMS: atom_id res chain seq x y z
N MET A 1 -6.98 18.38 -1.95
CA MET A 1 -7.12 17.23 -2.89
C MET A 1 -7.54 16.02 -2.09
N ASN A 2 -8.61 15.36 -2.49
CA ASN A 2 -9.26 14.31 -1.73
C ASN A 2 -9.45 13.07 -2.63
N LEU A 3 -9.51 11.89 -2.01
CA LEU A 3 -10.05 10.68 -2.59
C LEU A 3 -11.50 10.55 -2.10
N ILE A 4 -12.46 10.64 -3.02
CA ILE A 4 -13.89 10.64 -2.70
C ILE A 4 -14.54 9.44 -3.36
N GLY A 5 -15.27 8.66 -2.57
CA GLY A 5 -16.16 7.59 -3.04
C GLY A 5 -17.60 7.94 -2.69
N GLU A 6 -18.51 7.71 -3.63
CA GLU A 6 -19.94 7.97 -3.48
C GLU A 6 -20.74 6.74 -3.92
N ASN A 7 -21.51 6.18 -3.00
CA ASN A 7 -22.43 5.07 -3.24
C ASN A 7 -21.76 3.85 -3.90
N ILE A 8 -20.52 3.57 -3.54
CA ILE A 8 -19.73 2.46 -4.09
C ILE A 8 -20.38 1.13 -3.69
N THR A 9 -20.79 0.37 -4.69
CA THR A 9 -21.36 -0.96 -4.51
C THR A 9 -20.57 -1.99 -5.32
N TYR A 10 -20.28 -3.14 -4.71
CA TYR A 10 -19.66 -4.27 -5.37
C TYR A 10 -20.29 -5.57 -4.89
N LYS A 11 -20.90 -6.29 -5.84
CA LYS A 11 -21.66 -7.52 -5.62
C LYS A 11 -21.28 -8.58 -6.65
N PRO A 12 -20.08 -9.21 -6.52
CA PRO A 12 -19.60 -10.19 -7.51
C PRO A 12 -20.45 -11.44 -7.62
N ASP A 13 -21.09 -11.80 -6.54
CA ASP A 13 -22.03 -12.92 -6.41
C ASP A 13 -23.36 -12.39 -5.88
N ASP A 14 -24.26 -13.23 -5.37
CA ASP A 14 -25.50 -12.77 -4.76
C ASP A 14 -25.30 -12.04 -3.40
N GLN A 15 -24.07 -11.92 -2.93
CA GLN A 15 -23.72 -11.23 -1.68
C GLN A 15 -23.01 -9.91 -1.92
N PHE A 16 -23.42 -8.87 -1.20
CA PHE A 16 -22.72 -7.60 -1.21
C PHE A 16 -21.38 -7.71 -0.49
N HIS A 17 -20.30 -7.38 -1.18
CA HIS A 17 -18.98 -7.15 -0.58
C HIS A 17 -18.80 -5.68 -0.18
N LEU A 18 -19.37 -4.77 -0.97
CA LEU A 18 -19.53 -3.35 -0.64
C LEU A 18 -20.98 -2.98 -0.95
N ASN A 19 -21.63 -2.28 -0.04
CA ASN A 19 -23.01 -1.87 -0.20
C ASN A 19 -23.17 -0.39 0.15
N ASP A 20 -23.33 0.45 -0.87
CA ASP A 20 -23.56 1.89 -0.73
C ASP A 20 -22.52 2.61 0.14
N VAL A 21 -21.23 2.34 -0.10
CA VAL A 21 -20.14 2.88 0.69
C VAL A 21 -19.74 4.26 0.17
N SER A 22 -19.82 5.27 1.04
CA SER A 22 -19.38 6.64 0.73
C SER A 22 -18.31 7.11 1.70
N PHE A 23 -17.30 7.83 1.20
CA PHE A 23 -16.18 8.31 2.00
C PHE A 23 -15.50 9.53 1.38
N ASN A 24 -14.75 10.26 2.21
CA ASN A 24 -13.92 11.37 1.76
C ASN A 24 -12.59 11.36 2.52
N PHE A 25 -11.51 10.97 1.87
CA PHE A 25 -10.17 10.88 2.43
C PHE A 25 -9.32 12.06 1.94
N LYS A 26 -8.77 12.79 2.88
CA LYS A 26 -7.92 13.96 2.63
C LYS A 26 -6.45 13.55 2.64
N LYS A 27 -5.64 14.23 1.83
CA LYS A 27 -4.17 14.10 1.85
C LYS A 27 -3.59 14.41 3.23
N GLY A 28 -2.43 13.83 3.52
CA GLY A 28 -1.72 14.01 4.77
C GLY A 28 -2.35 13.28 5.96
N ASN A 29 -3.40 12.48 5.75
CA ASN A 29 -4.09 11.78 6.82
C ASN A 29 -3.94 10.26 6.70
N LEU A 30 -3.97 9.62 7.89
CA LEU A 30 -4.07 8.19 8.05
C LEU A 30 -5.52 7.82 8.36
N TYR A 31 -6.07 6.88 7.59
CA TYR A 31 -7.40 6.33 7.77
C TYR A 31 -7.32 4.85 8.11
N THR A 32 -8.05 4.45 9.14
CA THR A 32 -8.12 3.06 9.57
C THR A 32 -9.48 2.48 9.23
N ILE A 33 -9.49 1.38 8.47
CA ILE A 33 -10.69 0.60 8.17
C ILE A 33 -10.78 -0.56 9.16
N LEU A 34 -11.76 -0.48 10.03
CA LEU A 34 -12.03 -1.51 11.05
C LEU A 34 -13.16 -2.42 10.61
N GLY A 35 -13.00 -3.72 10.79
CA GLY A 35 -14.08 -4.67 10.49
C GLY A 35 -13.66 -6.12 10.71
N ARG A 36 -14.65 -6.98 10.88
CA ARG A 36 -14.45 -8.43 10.99
C ARG A 36 -13.84 -9.00 9.71
N THR A 37 -13.23 -10.18 9.80
CA THR A 37 -12.86 -10.95 8.60
C THR A 37 -14.06 -11.12 7.68
N LEU A 38 -13.83 -11.01 6.38
CA LEU A 38 -14.86 -11.05 5.33
C LEU A 38 -15.86 -9.86 5.32
N SER A 39 -15.59 -8.77 6.02
CA SER A 39 -16.45 -7.58 6.00
C SER A 39 -16.24 -6.67 4.77
N GLY A 40 -15.46 -7.08 3.77
CA GLY A 40 -15.23 -6.31 2.55
C GLY A 40 -14.02 -5.36 2.58
N LYS A 41 -13.19 -5.34 3.64
CA LYS A 41 -12.02 -4.46 3.77
C LYS A 41 -11.05 -4.58 2.57
N THR A 42 -10.63 -5.81 2.28
CA THR A 42 -9.77 -6.10 1.13
C THR A 42 -10.42 -5.72 -0.20
N THR A 43 -11.72 -5.97 -0.36
CA THR A 43 -12.50 -5.56 -1.54
C THR A 43 -12.47 -4.05 -1.70
N PHE A 44 -12.71 -3.31 -0.62
CA PHE A 44 -12.65 -1.86 -0.59
C PHE A 44 -11.27 -1.32 -1.02
N LEU A 45 -10.18 -1.84 -0.46
CA LEU A 45 -8.84 -1.44 -0.83
C LEU A 45 -8.52 -1.79 -2.30
N LYS A 46 -8.95 -2.97 -2.78
CA LYS A 46 -8.76 -3.38 -4.18
C LYS A 46 -9.54 -2.50 -5.16
N THR A 47 -10.74 -2.03 -4.78
CA THR A 47 -11.51 -1.09 -5.58
C THR A 47 -10.78 0.25 -5.73
N ILE A 48 -10.24 0.80 -4.64
CA ILE A 48 -9.41 2.01 -4.70
C ILE A 48 -8.15 1.78 -5.54
N ALA A 49 -7.50 0.62 -5.40
CA ALA A 49 -6.33 0.26 -6.19
C ALA A 49 -6.62 0.10 -7.69
N GLY A 50 -7.88 -0.08 -8.08
CA GLY A 50 -8.29 -0.35 -9.47
C GLY A 50 -8.16 -1.81 -9.89
N LEU A 51 -8.03 -2.70 -8.92
CA LEU A 51 -7.96 -4.15 -9.14
C LEU A 51 -9.36 -4.78 -9.23
N LEU A 52 -10.37 -4.07 -8.75
CA LEU A 52 -11.78 -4.41 -8.86
C LEU A 52 -12.53 -3.18 -9.34
N ASN A 53 -13.43 -3.36 -10.30
CA ASN A 53 -14.36 -2.32 -10.74
C ASN A 53 -15.66 -2.46 -9.92
N PRO A 54 -16.15 -1.39 -9.29
CA PRO A 54 -17.45 -1.43 -8.61
C PRO A 54 -18.59 -1.59 -9.64
N ASP A 55 -19.69 -2.19 -9.22
CA ASP A 55 -20.90 -2.35 -10.05
C ASP A 55 -21.65 -1.03 -10.21
N SER A 56 -21.56 -0.16 -9.18
CA SER A 56 -22.13 1.19 -9.20
C SER A 56 -21.42 2.12 -8.24
N GLY A 57 -21.70 3.42 -8.34
CA GLY A 57 -21.09 4.48 -7.57
C GLY A 57 -19.99 5.21 -8.31
N ASN A 58 -19.45 6.24 -7.69
CA ASN A 58 -18.40 7.10 -8.24
C ASN A 58 -17.16 7.05 -7.35
N LEU A 59 -15.99 7.04 -7.97
CA LEU A 59 -14.70 7.18 -7.28
C LEU A 59 -13.90 8.26 -7.99
N SER A 60 -13.56 9.33 -7.26
CA SER A 60 -12.77 10.43 -7.79
C SER A 60 -11.52 10.70 -6.96
N PHE A 61 -10.45 11.12 -7.64
CA PHE A 61 -9.22 11.57 -7.02
C PHE A 61 -8.67 12.77 -7.77
N GLU A 62 -8.42 13.89 -7.06
CA GLU A 62 -7.96 15.14 -7.67
C GLU A 62 -8.89 15.60 -8.82
N ASP A 63 -10.19 15.52 -8.61
CA ASP A 63 -11.26 15.88 -9.57
C ASP A 63 -11.30 15.05 -10.86
N ASN A 64 -10.51 13.95 -10.92
CA ASN A 64 -10.57 13.00 -12.02
C ASN A 64 -11.44 11.79 -11.64
N ASP A 65 -12.17 11.25 -12.62
CA ASP A 65 -12.87 9.98 -12.50
C ASP A 65 -11.85 8.84 -12.35
N PHE A 66 -11.66 8.39 -11.10
CA PHE A 66 -10.61 7.43 -10.77
C PHE A 66 -10.93 6.02 -11.25
N ILE A 67 -12.22 5.70 -11.50
CA ILE A 67 -12.63 4.40 -12.05
C ILE A 67 -12.10 4.24 -13.47
N LYS A 68 -12.13 5.32 -14.27
CA LYS A 68 -11.66 5.30 -15.67
C LYS A 68 -10.15 5.28 -15.82
N ILE A 69 -9.39 5.62 -14.76
CA ILE A 69 -7.94 5.60 -14.81
C ILE A 69 -7.46 4.14 -14.74
N PRO A 70 -6.70 3.65 -15.73
CA PRO A 70 -6.13 2.31 -15.71
C PRO A 70 -5.25 2.08 -14.48
N VAL A 71 -5.22 0.86 -13.95
CA VAL A 71 -4.48 0.52 -12.71
C VAL A 71 -3.00 0.91 -12.76
N TRP A 72 -2.35 0.79 -13.91
CA TRP A 72 -0.92 1.13 -14.09
C TRP A 72 -0.64 2.65 -14.14
N GLU A 73 -1.66 3.47 -14.38
CA GLU A 73 -1.58 4.94 -14.35
C GLU A 73 -1.97 5.51 -12.98
N ARG A 74 -2.65 4.72 -12.14
CA ARG A 74 -3.00 5.15 -10.79
C ARG A 74 -1.75 5.28 -9.93
N ASN A 75 -1.55 6.42 -9.32
CA ASN A 75 -0.44 6.63 -8.39
C ASN A 75 -0.77 6.03 -7.00
N VAL A 76 -1.00 4.72 -6.98
CA VAL A 76 -1.37 3.92 -5.81
C VAL A 76 -0.29 2.88 -5.54
N ALA A 77 0.05 2.66 -4.27
CA ALA A 77 0.82 1.51 -3.82
C ALA A 77 -0.04 0.67 -2.87
N MET A 78 0.01 -0.66 -3.00
CA MET A 78 -0.73 -1.56 -2.12
C MET A 78 0.20 -2.63 -1.56
N VAL A 79 0.14 -2.80 -0.23
CA VAL A 79 0.76 -3.91 0.49
C VAL A 79 -0.35 -4.89 0.87
N TYR A 80 -0.25 -6.10 0.35
CA TYR A 80 -1.21 -7.16 0.63
C TYR A 80 -0.93 -7.84 1.96
N GLN A 81 -1.93 -8.46 2.56
CA GLN A 81 -1.83 -9.30 3.74
C GLN A 81 -0.77 -10.41 3.58
N GLN A 82 -0.69 -11.01 2.40
CA GLN A 82 0.41 -11.90 2.04
C GLN A 82 1.51 -11.06 1.35
N PHE A 83 2.67 -10.95 2.00
CA PHE A 83 3.79 -10.16 1.47
C PHE A 83 4.35 -10.81 0.21
N ILE A 84 3.97 -10.26 -0.94
CA ILE A 84 4.42 -10.73 -2.24
C ILE A 84 5.77 -10.07 -2.54
N ASN A 85 6.85 -10.83 -2.39
CA ASN A 85 8.17 -10.44 -2.88
C ASN A 85 8.51 -11.24 -4.14
N TYR A 86 9.41 -10.72 -4.96
CA TYR A 86 9.95 -11.40 -6.13
C TYR A 86 11.11 -12.32 -5.68
N PRO A 87 10.93 -13.65 -5.62
CA PRO A 87 11.88 -14.54 -4.95
C PRO A 87 13.21 -14.69 -5.68
N HIS A 88 13.25 -14.39 -6.98
CA HIS A 88 14.44 -14.44 -7.83
C HIS A 88 15.28 -13.15 -7.80
N LEU A 89 14.77 -12.10 -7.17
CA LEU A 89 15.41 -10.80 -7.02
C LEU A 89 15.98 -10.67 -5.61
N ASN A 90 17.08 -9.90 -5.45
CA ASN A 90 17.59 -9.49 -4.14
C ASN A 90 16.70 -8.37 -3.53
N VAL A 91 17.04 -7.91 -2.33
CA VAL A 91 16.29 -6.85 -1.63
C VAL A 91 16.26 -5.56 -2.44
N TYR A 92 17.42 -5.10 -2.92
CA TYR A 92 17.53 -3.88 -3.72
C TYR A 92 16.67 -3.97 -5.00
N GLU A 93 16.81 -5.07 -5.73
CA GLU A 93 16.08 -5.32 -6.97
C GLU A 93 14.56 -5.38 -6.74
N ASN A 94 14.11 -5.95 -5.61
CA ASN A 94 12.71 -5.94 -5.23
C ASN A 94 12.15 -4.53 -5.07
N ILE A 95 12.93 -3.64 -4.43
CA ILE A 95 12.50 -2.27 -4.15
C ILE A 95 12.51 -1.42 -5.41
N ILE A 96 13.52 -1.54 -6.27
CA ILE A 96 13.61 -0.73 -7.49
C ILE A 96 12.64 -1.17 -8.59
N PHE A 97 12.12 -2.40 -8.53
CA PHE A 97 11.29 -2.96 -9.59
C PHE A 97 10.16 -2.02 -10.05
N PRO A 98 9.32 -1.46 -9.16
CA PRO A 98 8.28 -0.52 -9.58
C PRO A 98 8.83 0.85 -10.01
N LEU A 99 10.05 1.20 -9.64
CA LEU A 99 10.65 2.49 -9.96
C LEU A 99 11.22 2.53 -11.38
N LYS A 100 11.67 1.38 -11.90
CA LYS A 100 12.20 1.26 -13.28
C LYS A 100 11.20 1.69 -14.36
N GLN A 101 9.91 1.64 -14.07
CA GLN A 101 8.86 2.06 -15.00
C GLN A 101 8.59 3.57 -14.94
N ARG A 102 9.17 4.26 -13.95
CA ARG A 102 9.02 5.71 -13.80
C ARG A 102 10.12 6.43 -14.58
N LYS A 103 9.74 7.55 -15.19
CA LYS A 103 10.71 8.44 -15.89
C LYS A 103 11.44 9.33 -14.88
N ILE A 104 12.22 8.73 -13.97
CA ILE A 104 13.07 9.44 -12.99
C ILE A 104 14.53 9.02 -13.18
N SER A 105 15.46 9.87 -12.74
CA SER A 105 16.88 9.59 -12.88
C SER A 105 17.33 8.42 -12.00
N GLU A 106 18.40 7.72 -12.40
CA GLU A 106 19.00 6.65 -11.59
C GLU A 106 19.45 7.14 -10.22
N ASP A 107 19.98 8.34 -10.12
CA ASP A 107 20.38 8.95 -8.85
C ASP A 107 19.18 9.16 -7.92
N GLN A 108 18.02 9.54 -8.47
CA GLN A 108 16.81 9.69 -7.68
C GLN A 108 16.29 8.32 -7.22
N ILE A 109 16.31 7.31 -8.10
CA ILE A 109 15.94 5.93 -7.74
C ILE A 109 16.82 5.45 -6.57
N LYS A 110 18.14 5.64 -6.66
CA LYS A 110 19.07 5.23 -5.61
C LYS A 110 18.75 5.89 -4.27
N LYS A 111 18.51 7.20 -4.26
CA LYS A 111 18.10 7.93 -3.05
C LYS A 111 16.79 7.42 -2.46
N ASP A 112 15.77 7.19 -3.31
CA ASP A 112 14.47 6.71 -2.87
C ASP A 112 14.56 5.30 -2.26
N VAL A 113 15.43 4.43 -2.80
CA VAL A 113 15.68 3.08 -2.24
C VAL A 113 16.44 3.16 -0.92
N GLU A 114 17.50 3.98 -0.84
CA GLU A 114 18.28 4.16 0.40
C GLU A 114 17.39 4.71 1.53
N GLU A 115 16.54 5.69 1.23
CA GLU A 115 15.57 6.25 2.18
C GLU A 115 14.56 5.18 2.65
N ALA A 116 14.02 4.39 1.72
CA ALA A 116 13.09 3.33 2.04
C ALA A 116 13.72 2.24 2.90
N LEU A 117 14.95 1.79 2.58
CA LEU A 117 15.70 0.80 3.37
C LEU A 117 16.00 1.31 4.78
N LYS A 118 16.40 2.57 4.91
CA LYS A 118 16.64 3.21 6.20
C LYS A 118 15.35 3.25 7.03
N THR A 119 14.24 3.59 6.39
CA THR A 119 12.92 3.72 7.03
C THR A 119 12.45 2.39 7.61
N VAL A 120 12.68 1.28 6.91
CA VAL A 120 12.26 -0.06 7.37
C VAL A 120 13.36 -0.81 8.15
N GLY A 121 14.52 -0.20 8.41
CA GLY A 121 15.61 -0.82 9.16
C GLY A 121 16.28 -1.99 8.45
N LEU A 122 16.44 -1.91 7.12
CA LEU A 122 17.08 -2.94 6.28
C LEU A 122 18.35 -2.45 5.57
N VAL A 123 19.00 -1.40 6.09
CA VAL A 123 20.30 -0.95 5.59
C VAL A 123 21.34 -2.08 5.76
N GLY A 124 22.10 -2.36 4.71
CA GLY A 124 23.10 -3.46 4.66
C GLY A 124 22.51 -4.80 4.21
N PHE A 125 21.22 -4.85 3.85
CA PHE A 125 20.56 -6.06 3.34
C PHE A 125 20.37 -6.05 1.82
N GLU A 126 20.84 -5.03 1.13
CA GLU A 126 20.56 -4.73 -0.29
C GLU A 126 20.79 -5.93 -1.20
N ASN A 127 21.90 -6.65 -0.99
CA ASN A 127 22.33 -7.77 -1.83
C ASN A 127 21.80 -9.13 -1.39
N ARG A 128 21.09 -9.22 -0.27
CA ARG A 128 20.53 -10.49 0.22
C ARG A 128 19.38 -10.95 -0.65
N LYS A 129 19.29 -12.27 -0.87
CA LYS A 129 18.13 -12.90 -1.51
C LYS A 129 16.94 -12.92 -0.55
N ILE A 130 15.73 -12.87 -1.08
CA ILE A 130 14.52 -12.88 -0.27
C ILE A 130 14.43 -14.13 0.63
N GLN A 131 14.89 -15.29 0.13
CA GLN A 131 14.86 -16.55 0.89
C GLN A 131 15.81 -16.58 2.09
N GLU A 132 16.81 -15.69 2.14
CA GLU A 132 17.75 -15.55 3.26
C GLU A 132 17.19 -14.69 4.40
N LEU A 133 16.00 -14.12 4.21
CA LEU A 133 15.36 -13.20 5.14
C LEU A 133 14.33 -13.93 6.01
N SER A 134 14.22 -13.50 7.27
CA SER A 134 13.08 -13.88 8.12
C SER A 134 11.76 -13.33 7.56
N GLY A 135 10.62 -13.93 7.93
CA GLY A 135 9.31 -13.47 7.48
C GLY A 135 9.06 -11.98 7.75
N GLY A 136 9.47 -11.48 8.93
CA GLY A 136 9.37 -10.05 9.26
C GLY A 136 10.27 -9.16 8.39
N GLN A 137 11.47 -9.63 8.01
CA GLN A 137 12.34 -8.91 7.07
C GLN A 137 11.76 -8.90 5.65
N GLN A 138 11.19 -10.02 5.20
CA GLN A 138 10.48 -10.09 3.90
C GLN A 138 9.30 -9.10 3.85
N GLN A 139 8.57 -8.98 4.94
CA GLN A 139 7.50 -7.99 5.11
C GLN A 139 8.02 -6.56 4.95
N ARG A 140 9.13 -6.24 5.62
CA ARG A 140 9.75 -4.92 5.51
C ARG A 140 10.26 -4.62 4.09
N VAL A 141 10.69 -5.62 3.32
CA VAL A 141 11.04 -5.44 1.89
C VAL A 141 9.80 -5.04 1.08
N ALA A 142 8.66 -5.71 1.27
CA ALA A 142 7.41 -5.35 0.59
C ALA A 142 6.95 -3.93 0.95
N LEU A 143 7.10 -3.54 2.22
CA LEU A 143 6.83 -2.18 2.68
C LEU A 143 7.78 -1.16 2.06
N ALA A 144 9.11 -1.43 2.09
CA ALA A 144 10.12 -0.56 1.50
C ALA A 144 9.84 -0.30 0.01
N ARG A 145 9.46 -1.34 -0.74
CA ARG A 145 9.04 -1.21 -2.14
C ARG A 145 7.86 -0.25 -2.33
N SER A 146 6.90 -0.31 -1.44
CA SER A 146 5.72 0.58 -1.49
C SER A 146 6.06 2.02 -1.11
N LEU A 147 6.94 2.22 -0.13
CA LEU A 147 7.43 3.54 0.29
C LEU A 147 8.29 4.19 -0.79
N ALA A 148 9.24 3.43 -1.37
CA ALA A 148 10.11 3.92 -2.44
C ALA A 148 9.32 4.42 -3.66
N LYS A 149 8.14 3.83 -3.92
CA LYS A 149 7.24 4.28 -4.98
C LYS A 149 6.74 5.71 -4.77
N LYS A 150 6.74 6.25 -3.54
CA LYS A 150 6.22 7.59 -3.19
C LYS A 150 4.85 7.85 -3.83
N ALA A 151 3.96 6.88 -3.68
CA ALA A 151 2.62 6.95 -4.23
C ALA A 151 1.76 7.96 -3.46
N LYS A 152 0.83 8.62 -4.18
CA LYS A 152 -0.14 9.54 -3.57
C LYS A 152 -1.16 8.83 -2.66
N ILE A 153 -1.41 7.55 -2.92
CA ILE A 153 -2.29 6.72 -2.10
C ILE A 153 -1.52 5.45 -1.72
N LEU A 154 -1.40 5.19 -0.42
CA LEU A 154 -0.79 3.98 0.13
C LEU A 154 -1.85 3.15 0.85
N LEU A 155 -2.05 1.92 0.38
CA LEU A 155 -3.03 0.99 0.89
C LEU A 155 -2.32 -0.17 1.60
N LEU A 156 -2.71 -0.44 2.85
CA LEU A 156 -2.16 -1.53 3.66
C LEU A 156 -3.28 -2.47 4.08
N ASP A 157 -3.28 -3.68 3.52
CA ASP A 157 -4.30 -4.68 3.79
C ASP A 157 -3.84 -5.65 4.88
N GLU A 158 -4.34 -5.44 6.11
CA GLU A 158 -4.05 -6.24 7.30
C GLU A 158 -2.53 -6.57 7.46
N PRO A 159 -1.62 -5.59 7.37
CA PRO A 159 -0.19 -5.84 7.22
C PRO A 159 0.47 -6.46 8.46
N LEU A 160 -0.25 -6.66 9.57
CA LEU A 160 0.32 -7.17 10.82
C LEU A 160 -0.34 -8.46 11.34
N VAL A 161 -1.32 -9.03 10.62
CA VAL A 161 -2.16 -10.12 11.14
C VAL A 161 -1.41 -11.44 11.32
N ASN A 162 -0.43 -11.75 10.46
CA ASN A 162 0.28 -13.05 10.46
C ASN A 162 1.57 -13.06 11.31
N LEU A 163 1.71 -12.12 12.25
CA LEU A 163 2.89 -11.96 13.06
C LEU A 163 2.64 -12.38 14.52
N ASP A 164 3.68 -12.89 15.17
CA ASP A 164 3.65 -13.08 16.62
C ASP A 164 3.44 -11.73 17.35
N TYR A 165 2.97 -11.80 18.59
CA TYR A 165 2.60 -10.60 19.37
C TYR A 165 3.76 -9.59 19.50
N LYS A 166 4.97 -10.07 19.81
CA LYS A 166 6.13 -9.20 20.03
C LYS A 166 6.54 -8.47 18.75
N LEU A 167 6.60 -9.20 17.64
CA LEU A 167 6.94 -8.63 16.34
C LEU A 167 5.85 -7.68 15.85
N ARG A 168 4.58 -8.01 16.11
CA ARG A 168 3.43 -7.14 15.77
C ARG A 168 3.52 -5.79 16.49
N GLU A 169 3.79 -5.77 17.80
CA GLU A 169 3.94 -4.53 18.55
C GLU A 169 5.15 -3.71 18.08
N GLN A 170 6.29 -4.36 17.83
CA GLN A 170 7.45 -3.67 17.27
C GLN A 170 7.15 -3.01 15.92
N LEU A 171 6.54 -3.75 15.00
CA LEU A 171 6.19 -3.22 13.68
C LEU A 171 5.09 -2.16 13.77
N ARG A 172 4.16 -2.27 14.71
CA ARG A 172 3.13 -1.26 14.95
C ARG A 172 3.74 0.09 15.34
N GLU A 173 4.72 0.09 16.23
CA GLU A 173 5.45 1.31 16.60
C GLU A 173 6.35 1.81 15.47
N GLU A 174 6.98 0.92 14.71
CA GLU A 174 7.72 1.28 13.51
C GLU A 174 6.80 1.90 12.45
N PHE A 175 5.65 1.29 12.17
CA PHE A 175 4.65 1.85 11.25
C PHE A 175 4.17 3.23 11.72
N LYS A 176 3.82 3.35 13.01
CA LYS A 176 3.42 4.65 13.57
C LYS A 176 4.49 5.72 13.34
N ARG A 177 5.77 5.38 13.59
CA ARG A 177 6.90 6.28 13.35
C ARG A 177 7.08 6.62 11.86
N ILE A 178 7.01 5.62 10.99
CA ILE A 178 7.08 5.79 9.53
C ILE A 178 5.97 6.73 9.06
N PHE A 179 4.76 6.56 9.58
CA PHE A 179 3.60 7.34 9.17
C PHE A 179 3.57 8.74 9.76
N THR A 180 4.15 8.96 10.93
CA THR A 180 4.24 10.31 11.53
C THR A 180 5.43 11.12 11.04
N GLN A 181 6.50 10.47 10.59
CA GLN A 181 7.77 11.13 10.24
C GLN A 181 8.21 10.95 8.77
N GLY A 182 7.65 9.98 8.04
CA GLY A 182 8.17 9.55 6.75
C GLY A 182 7.21 9.63 5.58
N LEU A 183 5.93 9.92 5.81
CA LEU A 183 4.98 10.14 4.73
C LEU A 183 4.96 11.62 4.34
N SER A 184 4.96 11.86 3.03
CA SER A 184 4.71 13.18 2.47
C SER A 184 3.34 13.68 2.94
N GLU A 185 3.23 14.97 3.27
CA GLU A 185 1.96 15.65 3.54
C GLU A 185 0.95 15.49 2.39
N ASP A 186 1.42 15.03 1.24
CA ASP A 186 0.63 14.78 0.04
C ASP A 186 0.08 13.35 -0.08
N THR A 187 0.42 12.44 0.83
CA THR A 187 0.01 11.02 0.76
C THR A 187 -1.27 10.76 1.56
N ILE A 188 -2.21 10.02 0.98
CA ILE A 188 -3.33 9.41 1.71
C ILE A 188 -2.91 8.00 2.11
N LEU A 189 -2.95 7.69 3.40
CA LEU A 189 -2.69 6.35 3.92
C LEU A 189 -3.99 5.70 4.38
N ILE A 190 -4.27 4.51 3.87
CA ILE A 190 -5.43 3.72 4.25
C ILE A 190 -4.96 2.36 4.74
N TYR A 191 -5.27 2.04 5.98
CA TYR A 191 -4.86 0.84 6.69
C TYR A 191 -6.08 0.02 7.11
N SER A 192 -6.13 -1.28 6.77
CA SER A 192 -7.18 -2.19 7.25
C SER A 192 -6.69 -3.08 8.40
N THR A 193 -7.58 -3.32 9.37
CA THR A 193 -7.30 -4.20 10.52
C THR A 193 -8.57 -4.88 11.03
#